data_c778d7ef0010f424a6787751bf36ba96
#
_entry.id   c778d7ef0010f424a6787751bf36ba96
#
_cell.length_a   1.000
_cell.length_b   1.000
_cell.length_c   1.000
_cell.angle_alpha   90.00
_cell.angle_beta   90.00
_cell.angle_gamma   90.00
#
_symmetry.space_group_name_H-M   'P 1'
#
loop_
_entity.id
_entity.type
_entity.pdbx_description
1 polymer ?
#
loop_
_entity_poly.entity_id
_entity_poly.type
_entity_poly.pdbx_seq_one_letter_code
_entity_poly.pdbx_strand_id
1 'polypeptide(L)'
;MNVVYKSENDGIDLSKDPMALQRLKEAAEKAKIELSSQTSTEINLPYIMPVNGIPKHLVKTLTRAKFEQLADSLIQRTIEPCRKALQDAGLSASDINEVLLVGGSTRIPAIQEIVKKFFGKEPNKSVNPDEVVAIGAAIQGGVLTGDVKD
;
A
#
# COMPACT_ATOMS: atom_id res chain seq x y z
N MET A 1 -4.04 1.01 -11.10
CA MET A 1 -3.32 2.15 -11.69
C MET A 1 -3.93 2.68 -13.01
N ASN A 2 -4.83 1.92 -13.67
CA ASN A 2 -5.40 2.29 -14.98
C ASN A 2 -6.44 3.43 -14.99
N VAL A 3 -6.88 3.93 -13.84
CA VAL A 3 -8.02 4.88 -13.76
C VAL A 3 -7.63 6.34 -13.94
N VAL A 4 -6.35 6.67 -13.77
CA VAL A 4 -5.87 8.06 -13.87
C VAL A 4 -5.28 8.39 -15.24
N TYR A 5 -5.07 7.39 -16.11
CA TYR A 5 -4.43 7.59 -17.42
C TYR A 5 -5.29 8.33 -18.43
N LYS A 6 -6.61 8.25 -18.29
CA LYS A 6 -7.54 8.97 -19.15
C LYS A 6 -8.24 10.04 -18.33
N SER A 7 -7.82 11.28 -18.49
CA SER A 7 -8.61 12.39 -17.99
C SER A 7 -9.91 12.45 -18.77
N GLU A 8 -11.02 12.19 -18.10
CA GLU A 8 -12.36 12.25 -18.72
C GLU A 8 -12.69 13.63 -19.27
N ASN A 9 -11.96 14.66 -18.86
CA ASN A 9 -12.27 16.05 -19.22
C ASN A 9 -11.45 16.66 -20.35
N ASP A 10 -10.30 16.06 -20.78
CA ASP A 10 -9.41 16.74 -21.74
C ASP A 10 -8.86 15.86 -22.87
N GLY A 11 -9.27 14.60 -22.96
CA GLY A 11 -8.78 13.66 -23.97
C GLY A 11 -7.28 13.35 -23.87
N ILE A 12 -6.66 13.63 -22.71
CA ILE A 12 -5.24 13.43 -22.46
C ILE A 12 -4.99 11.97 -22.12
N ASP A 13 -4.13 11.33 -22.92
CA ASP A 13 -3.66 9.97 -22.63
C ASP A 13 -2.19 10.04 -22.16
N LEU A 14 -2.00 10.07 -20.85
CA LEU A 14 -0.67 10.14 -20.22
C LEU A 14 0.18 8.89 -20.46
N SER A 15 -0.41 7.79 -20.90
CA SER A 15 0.33 6.55 -21.15
C SER A 15 1.31 6.67 -22.33
N LYS A 16 1.11 7.65 -23.19
CA LYS A 16 1.93 7.91 -24.39
C LYS A 16 3.17 8.76 -24.12
N ASP A 17 3.25 9.38 -22.96
CA ASP A 17 4.40 10.19 -22.54
C ASP A 17 5.08 9.53 -21.32
N PRO A 18 6.28 8.94 -21.50
CA PRO A 18 6.99 8.28 -20.40
C PRO A 18 7.32 9.22 -19.23
N MET A 19 7.61 10.50 -19.49
CA MET A 19 7.87 11.48 -18.42
C MET A 19 6.60 11.82 -17.64
N ALA A 20 5.49 12.05 -18.33
CA ALA A 20 4.20 12.29 -17.70
C ALA A 20 3.76 11.08 -16.86
N LEU A 21 3.96 9.88 -17.42
CA LEU A 21 3.67 8.64 -16.74
C LEU A 21 4.49 8.44 -15.45
N GLN A 22 5.79 8.74 -15.51
CA GLN A 22 6.67 8.64 -14.34
C GLN A 22 6.25 9.63 -13.25
N ARG A 23 6.01 10.89 -13.60
CA ARG A 23 5.52 11.92 -12.67
C ARG A 23 4.19 11.52 -12.03
N LEU A 24 3.28 10.91 -12.81
CA LEU A 24 2.01 10.41 -12.30
C LEU A 24 2.20 9.25 -11.31
N LYS A 25 3.12 8.32 -11.59
CA LYS A 25 3.44 7.21 -10.69
C LYS A 25 3.98 7.71 -9.35
N GLU A 26 4.89 8.65 -9.37
CA GLU A 26 5.47 9.27 -8.16
C GLU A 26 4.41 9.99 -7.34
N ALA A 27 3.54 10.77 -8.00
CA ALA A 27 2.44 11.45 -7.33
C ALA A 27 1.40 10.47 -6.76
N ALA A 28 1.13 9.37 -7.45
CA ALA A 28 0.23 8.32 -6.96
C ALA A 28 0.81 7.59 -5.75
N GLU A 29 2.12 7.31 -5.74
CA GLU A 29 2.80 6.72 -4.58
C GLU A 29 2.76 7.66 -3.37
N LYS A 30 3.05 8.94 -3.57
CA LYS A 30 2.93 9.97 -2.53
C LYS A 30 1.51 10.04 -1.99
N ALA A 31 0.50 10.09 -2.87
CA ALA A 31 -0.90 10.12 -2.47
C ALA A 31 -1.31 8.87 -1.66
N LYS A 32 -0.85 7.68 -2.05
CA LYS A 32 -1.06 6.44 -1.29
C LYS A 32 -0.52 6.54 0.14
N ILE A 33 0.68 7.08 0.31
CA ILE A 33 1.32 7.27 1.62
C ILE A 33 0.51 8.25 2.47
N GLU A 34 0.15 9.41 1.91
CA GLU A 34 -0.63 10.43 2.60
C GLU A 34 -2.02 9.93 3.02
N LEU A 35 -2.69 9.16 2.17
CA LEU A 35 -4.00 8.57 2.45
C LEU A 35 -3.98 7.48 3.54
N SER A 36 -2.82 7.02 3.98
CA SER A 36 -2.71 6.16 5.17
C SER A 36 -3.03 6.93 6.47
N SER A 37 -2.79 8.24 6.50
CA SER A 37 -3.05 9.10 7.66
C SER A 37 -4.16 10.14 7.42
N GLN A 38 -4.38 10.55 6.17
CA GLN A 38 -5.36 11.58 5.79
C GLN A 38 -6.57 10.96 5.09
N THR A 39 -7.70 11.66 5.13
CA THR A 39 -8.94 11.23 4.45
C THR A 39 -9.00 11.64 2.98
N SER A 40 -8.20 12.63 2.59
CA SER A 40 -8.07 13.11 1.20
C SER A 40 -6.71 13.73 0.97
N THR A 41 -6.27 13.73 -0.29
CA THR A 41 -5.07 14.42 -0.74
C THR A 41 -5.27 14.98 -2.15
N GLU A 42 -4.46 15.96 -2.53
CA GLU A 42 -4.47 16.55 -3.86
C GLU A 42 -3.25 16.07 -4.66
N ILE A 43 -3.53 15.53 -5.84
CA ILE A 43 -2.53 15.26 -6.86
C ILE A 43 -2.49 16.49 -7.78
N ASN A 44 -1.39 17.25 -7.73
CA ASN A 44 -1.19 18.45 -8.52
C ASN A 44 0.08 18.30 -9.35
N LEU A 45 -0.10 18.14 -10.67
CA LEU A 45 0.98 17.97 -11.63
C LEU A 45 0.88 19.07 -12.70
N PRO A 46 1.49 20.24 -12.44
CA PRO A 46 1.51 21.32 -13.41
C PRO A 46 2.34 20.93 -14.64
N TYR A 47 1.89 21.40 -15.80
CA TYR A 47 2.57 21.16 -17.08
C TYR A 47 2.88 19.67 -17.31
N ILE A 48 1.87 18.83 -17.07
CA ILE A 48 2.07 17.37 -17.14
C ILE A 48 2.42 16.92 -18.57
N MET A 49 1.77 17.48 -19.55
CA MET A 49 2.09 17.30 -20.97
C MET A 49 1.45 18.40 -21.84
N PRO A 50 1.99 18.72 -23.03
CA PRO A 50 1.32 19.58 -23.99
C PRO A 50 0.27 18.79 -24.79
N VAL A 51 -0.85 19.44 -25.10
CA VAL A 51 -1.86 18.97 -26.06
C VAL A 51 -2.03 20.05 -27.11
N ASN A 52 -1.76 19.75 -28.36
CA ASN A 52 -1.75 20.71 -29.47
C ASN A 52 -0.91 21.96 -29.19
N GLY A 53 0.26 21.77 -28.54
CA GLY A 53 1.17 22.87 -28.17
C GLY A 53 0.73 23.66 -26.93
N ILE A 54 -0.41 23.36 -26.32
CA ILE A 54 -0.92 24.03 -25.12
C ILE A 54 -0.56 23.18 -23.89
N PRO A 55 0.16 23.75 -22.90
CA PRO A 55 0.48 23.05 -21.66
C PRO A 55 -0.79 22.67 -20.89
N LYS A 56 -0.88 21.42 -20.47
CA LYS A 56 -1.99 20.93 -19.64
C LYS A 56 -1.51 20.65 -18.21
N HIS A 57 -2.42 20.84 -17.28
CA HIS A 57 -2.20 20.59 -15.85
C HIS A 57 -3.14 19.46 -15.39
N LEU A 58 -2.64 18.61 -14.52
CA LEU A 58 -3.48 17.60 -13.85
C LEU A 58 -3.63 17.98 -12.38
N VAL A 59 -4.85 18.32 -11.99
CA VAL A 59 -5.22 18.55 -10.59
C VAL A 59 -6.39 17.65 -10.26
N LYS A 60 -6.20 16.75 -9.29
CA LYS A 60 -7.23 15.80 -8.84
C LYS A 60 -7.18 15.65 -7.33
N THR A 61 -8.32 15.77 -6.68
CA THR A 61 -8.48 15.36 -5.29
C THR A 61 -8.79 13.87 -5.26
N LEU A 62 -7.99 13.14 -4.48
CA LEU A 62 -8.19 11.72 -4.23
C LEU A 62 -8.57 11.51 -2.76
N THR A 63 -9.71 10.89 -2.51
CA THR A 63 -10.14 10.51 -1.16
C THR A 63 -9.64 9.10 -0.82
N ARG A 64 -9.44 8.83 0.48
CA ARG A 64 -9.12 7.49 0.96
C ARG A 64 -10.16 6.46 0.49
N ALA A 65 -11.44 6.77 0.62
CA ALA A 65 -12.52 5.88 0.17
C ALA A 65 -12.41 5.53 -1.33
N LYS A 66 -12.07 6.52 -2.18
CA LYS A 66 -11.87 6.28 -3.60
C LYS A 66 -10.63 5.45 -3.87
N PHE A 67 -9.53 5.71 -3.16
CA PHE A 67 -8.31 4.91 -3.24
C PHE A 67 -8.58 3.44 -2.84
N GLU A 68 -9.25 3.21 -1.71
CA GLU A 68 -9.60 1.88 -1.22
C GLU A 68 -10.52 1.14 -2.18
N GLN A 69 -11.51 1.83 -2.74
CA GLN A 69 -12.37 1.28 -3.80
C GLN A 69 -11.57 0.81 -5.02
N LEU A 70 -10.59 1.60 -5.46
CA LEU A 70 -9.73 1.28 -6.61
C LEU A 70 -8.76 0.13 -6.31
N ALA A 71 -8.33 0.00 -5.06
CA ALA A 71 -7.39 -1.00 -4.58
C ALA A 71 -8.08 -2.28 -4.06
N ASP A 72 -9.42 -2.30 -3.93
CA ASP A 72 -10.16 -3.37 -3.25
C ASP A 72 -9.79 -4.76 -3.74
N SER A 73 -9.75 -4.98 -5.04
CA SER A 73 -9.37 -6.29 -5.59
C SER A 73 -7.97 -6.75 -5.19
N LEU A 74 -7.03 -5.81 -5.03
CA LEU A 74 -5.66 -6.11 -4.57
C LEU A 74 -5.67 -6.41 -3.07
N ILE A 75 -6.43 -5.64 -2.30
CA ILE A 75 -6.58 -5.81 -0.85
C ILE A 75 -7.19 -7.19 -0.55
N GLN A 76 -8.29 -7.54 -1.22
CA GLN A 76 -8.94 -8.85 -1.03
C GLN A 76 -8.00 -10.03 -1.36
N ARG A 77 -7.17 -9.89 -2.38
CA ARG A 77 -6.21 -10.93 -2.77
C ARG A 77 -5.12 -11.20 -1.73
N THR A 78 -4.88 -10.29 -0.77
CA THR A 78 -3.88 -10.52 0.28
C THR A 78 -4.30 -11.59 1.29
N ILE A 79 -5.58 -11.87 1.42
CA ILE A 79 -6.10 -12.85 2.38
C ILE A 79 -5.94 -14.29 1.89
N GLU A 80 -5.95 -14.53 0.60
CA GLU A 80 -5.86 -15.89 0.08
C GLU A 80 -4.53 -16.60 0.44
N PRO A 81 -3.35 -15.95 0.33
CA PRO A 81 -2.11 -16.53 0.84
C PRO A 81 -2.15 -16.85 2.34
N CYS A 82 -2.78 -15.99 3.15
CA CYS A 82 -2.92 -16.23 4.59
C CYS A 82 -3.78 -17.49 4.86
N ARG A 83 -4.90 -17.62 4.16
CA ARG A 83 -5.78 -18.80 4.27
C ARG A 83 -5.05 -20.08 3.88
N LYS A 84 -4.32 -20.04 2.77
CA LYS A 84 -3.55 -21.19 2.30
C LYS A 84 -2.46 -21.58 3.30
N ALA A 85 -1.73 -20.62 3.86
CA ALA A 85 -0.70 -20.87 4.85
C ALA A 85 -1.27 -21.54 6.12
N LEU A 86 -2.42 -21.07 6.60
CA LEU A 86 -3.11 -21.70 7.73
C LEU A 86 -3.55 -23.13 7.40
N GLN A 87 -4.12 -23.35 6.22
CA GLN A 87 -4.53 -24.68 5.76
C GLN A 87 -3.36 -25.64 5.66
N ASP A 88 -2.24 -25.20 5.08
CA ASP A 88 -1.02 -26.01 4.92
C ASP A 88 -0.40 -26.36 6.29
N ALA A 89 -0.55 -25.47 7.29
CA ALA A 89 -0.13 -25.70 8.67
C ALA A 89 -1.12 -26.52 9.51
N GLY A 90 -2.34 -26.80 9.01
CA GLY A 90 -3.39 -27.46 9.76
C GLY A 90 -3.95 -26.60 10.91
N LEU A 91 -3.83 -25.26 10.80
CA LEU A 91 -4.25 -24.30 11.82
C LEU A 91 -5.47 -23.51 11.37
N SER A 92 -6.23 -23.05 12.34
CA SER A 92 -7.29 -22.05 12.15
C SER A 92 -6.80 -20.64 12.52
N ALA A 93 -7.52 -19.61 12.11
CA ALA A 93 -7.19 -18.23 12.50
C ALA A 93 -7.20 -17.99 14.02
N SER A 94 -8.01 -18.77 14.77
CA SER A 94 -8.05 -18.70 16.23
C SER A 94 -6.81 -19.26 16.92
N ASP A 95 -6.09 -20.17 16.27
CA ASP A 95 -4.88 -20.78 16.81
C ASP A 95 -3.66 -19.85 16.72
N ILE A 96 -3.77 -18.76 15.95
CA ILE A 96 -2.70 -17.77 15.83
C ILE A 96 -2.70 -16.88 17.08
N ASN A 97 -1.59 -16.86 17.79
CA ASN A 97 -1.45 -16.07 19.02
C ASN A 97 -1.35 -14.57 18.71
N GLU A 98 -0.56 -14.21 17.72
CA GLU A 98 -0.27 -12.82 17.38
C GLU A 98 -0.15 -12.63 15.86
N VAL A 99 -0.56 -11.45 15.37
CA VAL A 99 -0.46 -11.04 13.98
C VAL A 99 0.40 -9.79 13.90
N LEU A 100 1.57 -9.90 13.29
CA LEU A 100 2.47 -8.79 13.02
C LEU A 100 2.29 -8.28 11.60
N LEU A 101 2.19 -6.96 11.47
CA LEU A 101 2.12 -6.31 10.16
C LEU A 101 3.51 -5.83 9.73
N VAL A 102 3.97 -6.30 8.58
CA VAL A 102 5.31 -6.02 8.04
C VAL A 102 5.20 -5.46 6.63
N GLY A 103 6.02 -4.44 6.34
CA GLY A 103 6.07 -3.74 5.06
C GLY A 103 5.13 -2.54 4.97
N GLY A 104 5.55 -1.50 4.23
CA GLY A 104 4.88 -0.19 4.17
C GLY A 104 3.41 -0.24 3.73
N SER A 105 3.02 -1.21 2.90
CA SER A 105 1.62 -1.38 2.47
C SER A 105 0.66 -1.73 3.61
N THR A 106 1.16 -2.27 4.73
CA THR A 106 0.35 -2.58 5.91
C THR A 106 -0.08 -1.34 6.69
N ARG A 107 0.45 -0.16 6.33
CA ARG A 107 -0.02 1.13 6.86
C ARG A 107 -1.39 1.55 6.30
N ILE A 108 -1.82 0.95 5.21
CA ILE A 108 -3.13 1.24 4.58
C ILE A 108 -4.24 0.74 5.51
N PRO A 109 -5.18 1.62 5.95
CA PRO A 109 -6.23 1.25 6.89
C PRO A 109 -7.06 0.04 6.45
N ALA A 110 -7.45 -0.04 5.18
CA ALA A 110 -8.23 -1.17 4.66
C ALA A 110 -7.47 -2.51 4.75
N ILE A 111 -6.13 -2.52 4.66
CA ILE A 111 -5.32 -3.73 4.90
C ILE A 111 -5.40 -4.14 6.37
N GLN A 112 -5.29 -3.19 7.29
CA GLN A 112 -5.39 -3.47 8.73
C GLN A 112 -6.76 -4.04 9.09
N GLU A 113 -7.83 -3.45 8.55
CA GLU A 113 -9.21 -3.89 8.78
C GLU A 113 -9.48 -5.29 8.23
N ILE A 114 -9.03 -5.61 7.02
CA ILE A 114 -9.25 -6.94 6.45
C ILE A 114 -8.47 -8.03 7.21
N VAL A 115 -7.25 -7.73 7.66
CA VAL A 115 -6.44 -8.63 8.48
C VAL A 115 -7.10 -8.85 9.84
N LYS A 116 -7.53 -7.77 10.51
CA LYS A 116 -8.28 -7.85 11.76
C LYS A 116 -9.53 -8.71 11.62
N LYS A 117 -10.30 -8.50 10.55
CA LYS A 117 -11.52 -9.28 10.27
C LYS A 117 -11.21 -10.75 10.02
N PHE A 118 -10.13 -11.05 9.30
CA PHE A 118 -9.75 -12.43 8.96
C PHE A 118 -9.26 -13.22 10.17
N PHE A 119 -8.40 -12.63 11.00
CA PHE A 119 -7.85 -13.30 12.19
C PHE A 119 -8.71 -13.15 13.45
N GLY A 120 -9.75 -12.29 13.42
CA GLY A 120 -10.61 -12.05 14.57
C GLY A 120 -9.93 -11.34 15.75
N LYS A 121 -8.75 -10.73 15.52
CA LYS A 121 -7.96 -10.04 16.54
C LYS A 121 -7.25 -8.81 15.97
N GLU A 122 -6.95 -7.87 16.86
CA GLU A 122 -6.22 -6.66 16.49
C GLU A 122 -4.77 -7.01 16.13
N PRO A 123 -4.26 -6.59 14.96
CA PRO A 123 -2.86 -6.76 14.63
C PRO A 123 -1.94 -5.98 15.58
N ASN A 124 -0.80 -6.56 15.93
CA ASN A 124 0.22 -5.87 16.72
C ASN A 124 0.86 -4.75 15.90
N LYS A 125 0.83 -3.54 16.45
CA LYS A 125 1.38 -2.31 15.87
C LYS A 125 2.58 -1.76 16.67
N SER A 126 3.11 -2.54 17.61
CA SER A 126 4.24 -2.11 18.46
C SER A 126 5.56 -2.01 17.72
N VAL A 127 5.67 -2.67 16.57
CA VAL A 127 6.86 -2.66 15.73
C VAL A 127 6.69 -1.74 14.53
N ASN A 128 7.77 -1.07 14.10
CA ASN A 128 7.76 -0.30 12.86
C ASN A 128 7.75 -1.28 11.67
N PRO A 129 6.69 -1.28 10.83
CA PRO A 129 6.57 -2.25 9.74
C PRO A 129 7.65 -2.11 8.65
N ASP A 130 8.34 -0.98 8.57
CA ASP A 130 9.40 -0.75 7.60
C ASP A 130 10.77 -1.24 8.11
N GLU A 131 10.97 -1.34 9.43
CA GLU A 131 12.26 -1.64 10.07
C GLU A 131 12.31 -3.03 10.70
N VAL A 132 11.16 -3.63 11.01
CA VAL A 132 11.06 -4.87 11.80
C VAL A 132 11.85 -6.03 11.20
N VAL A 133 11.96 -6.12 9.87
CA VAL A 133 12.75 -7.17 9.21
C VAL A 133 14.24 -7.00 9.50
N ALA A 134 14.76 -5.77 9.43
CA ALA A 134 16.16 -5.48 9.74
C ALA A 134 16.46 -5.73 11.22
N ILE A 135 15.56 -5.32 12.11
CA ILE A 135 15.67 -5.56 13.55
C ILE A 135 15.67 -7.07 13.84
N GLY A 136 14.74 -7.81 13.25
CA GLY A 136 14.68 -9.26 13.42
C GLY A 136 15.92 -9.98 12.91
N ALA A 137 16.46 -9.55 11.77
CA ALA A 137 17.72 -10.08 11.23
C ALA A 137 18.91 -9.80 12.16
N ALA A 138 18.96 -8.59 12.75
CA ALA A 138 20.01 -8.24 13.69
C ALA A 138 19.94 -9.07 14.99
N ILE A 139 18.73 -9.27 15.53
CA ILE A 139 18.51 -10.13 16.71
C ILE A 139 18.94 -11.57 16.41
N GLN A 140 18.48 -12.13 15.28
CA GLN A 140 18.83 -13.50 14.86
C GLN A 140 20.35 -13.65 14.67
N GLY A 141 21.01 -12.63 14.11
CA GLY A 141 22.47 -12.58 14.00
C GLY A 141 23.13 -12.65 15.36
N GLY A 142 22.66 -11.85 16.32
CA GLY A 142 23.17 -11.85 17.70
C GLY A 142 22.96 -13.18 18.43
N VAL A 143 21.83 -13.86 18.19
CA VAL A 143 21.59 -15.22 18.72
C VAL A 143 22.60 -16.21 18.15
N LEU A 144 22.84 -16.17 16.84
CA LEU A 144 23.78 -17.07 16.16
C LEU A 144 25.24 -16.85 16.58
N THR A 145 25.62 -15.62 16.89
CA THR A 145 26.97 -15.30 17.40
C THR A 145 27.12 -15.53 18.92
N GLY A 146 26.03 -15.76 19.63
CA GLY A 146 26.01 -15.94 21.07
C GLY A 146 25.99 -14.62 21.86
N ASP A 147 25.85 -13.47 21.21
CA ASP A 147 25.79 -12.16 21.85
C ASP A 147 24.41 -11.89 22.50
N VAL A 148 23.37 -12.53 21.98
CA VAL A 148 22.00 -12.45 22.50
C VAL A 148 21.58 -13.86 22.94
N LYS A 149 21.07 -13.97 24.16
CA LYS A 149 20.49 -15.23 24.66
C LYS A 149 19.01 -15.27 24.27
N ASP A 150 18.54 -16.45 23.86
CA ASP A 150 17.14 -16.75 23.58
C ASP A 150 16.28 -16.66 24.83
#